data_d9ea192a83b5ab45fe4b35f16f71d98c
#
_entry.id   d9ea192a83b5ab45fe4b35f16f71d98c
#
_cell.length_a   1.000
_cell.length_b   1.000
_cell.length_c   1.000
_cell.angle_alpha   90.00
_cell.angle_beta   90.00
_cell.angle_gamma   90.00
#
_symmetry.space_group_name_H-M   'P 1'
#
loop_
_entity.id
_entity.type
_entity.pdbx_description
1 polymer ?
#
loop_
_entity_poly.entity_id
_entity_poly.type
_entity_poly.pdbx_seq_one_letter_code
_entity_poly.pdbx_strand_id
1 'polypeptide(L)'
;MSNIDLKGLVPAPVTPFTRDGAVDYPAIKRIGKWLGSIDGVKGLTVLGHAGEGTFLERDEQAKVIEAFRDAVDARIPIIAGITLEGTRVAADEAKRAVAAGASAGLIYPSHGWLRFGYQKGAPQDRYKAIHEASGLPMILFQYPDVTKATYNLETLLEIAALPGVIAMKNGVRNMKRWDTEIPVFRKERPNVPVLTCHDEYLLHTMFDVDGALVGYGCIAPEPLIEMIAAGKAKDYAKARELHDRLLPVTKSVYHRGSHMEGSVALKWALAARGLLDHATVRSPLLPLAEGADKEIADAMAAAGLGKVA
;
A
#
# COMPACT_ATOMS: atom_id res chain seq x y z
N MET A 1 -21.68 -7.19 -8.19
CA MET A 1 -20.42 -6.62 -7.71
C MET A 1 -19.29 -7.50 -8.20
N SER A 2 -18.30 -6.97 -8.92
CA SER A 2 -17.13 -7.73 -9.37
C SER A 2 -16.41 -8.28 -8.13
N ASN A 3 -16.15 -9.58 -8.13
CA ASN A 3 -15.43 -10.25 -7.04
C ASN A 3 -13.95 -9.85 -7.14
N ILE A 4 -13.51 -8.85 -6.38
CA ILE A 4 -12.11 -8.38 -6.36
C ILE A 4 -11.31 -9.36 -5.49
N ASP A 5 -10.43 -10.15 -6.12
CA ASP A 5 -9.51 -11.05 -5.43
C ASP A 5 -8.17 -10.34 -5.16
N LEU A 6 -7.89 -10.06 -3.88
CA LEU A 6 -6.66 -9.41 -3.41
C LEU A 6 -5.66 -10.40 -2.78
N LYS A 7 -5.88 -11.72 -2.89
CA LYS A 7 -5.01 -12.75 -2.31
C LYS A 7 -3.71 -12.91 -3.10
N GLY A 8 -2.75 -12.07 -2.83
CA GLY A 8 -1.46 -12.00 -3.53
C GLY A 8 -0.75 -10.67 -3.29
N LEU A 9 0.01 -10.21 -4.26
CA LEU A 9 0.72 -8.93 -4.16
C LEU A 9 -0.16 -7.79 -4.69
N VAL A 10 -0.32 -6.77 -3.87
CA VAL A 10 -0.94 -5.48 -4.21
C VAL A 10 0.11 -4.38 -4.03
N PRO A 11 0.86 -4.02 -5.07
CA PRO A 11 1.81 -2.90 -5.01
C PRO A 11 1.12 -1.59 -4.63
N ALA A 12 1.84 -0.76 -3.86
CA ALA A 12 1.44 0.62 -3.57
C ALA A 12 2.42 1.60 -4.25
N PRO A 13 2.24 1.92 -5.54
CA PRO A 13 3.17 2.75 -6.29
C PRO A 13 3.23 4.18 -5.79
N VAL A 14 4.41 4.80 -5.98
CA VAL A 14 4.64 6.22 -5.75
C VAL A 14 3.90 7.06 -6.79
N THR A 15 3.65 8.34 -6.47
CA THR A 15 3.30 9.35 -7.46
C THR A 15 4.57 10.05 -7.94
N PRO A 16 4.99 9.88 -9.18
CA PRO A 16 6.14 10.59 -9.74
C PRO A 16 5.78 12.06 -10.02
N PHE A 17 6.78 12.93 -9.85
CA PHE A 17 6.67 14.34 -10.19
C PHE A 17 7.74 14.71 -11.21
N THR A 18 7.47 15.72 -12.03
CA THR A 18 8.45 16.39 -12.86
C THR A 18 9.44 17.19 -12.01
N ARG A 19 10.53 17.68 -12.56
CA ARG A 19 11.56 18.44 -11.80
C ARG A 19 11.02 19.73 -11.18
N ASP A 20 9.98 20.33 -11.78
CA ASP A 20 9.29 21.52 -11.27
C ASP A 20 8.16 21.18 -10.28
N GLY A 21 7.97 19.89 -9.97
CA GLY A 21 7.02 19.42 -8.96
C GLY A 21 5.60 19.18 -9.46
N ALA A 22 5.31 19.27 -10.77
CA ALA A 22 4.04 18.83 -11.33
C ALA A 22 3.93 17.30 -11.32
N VAL A 23 2.72 16.73 -11.36
CA VAL A 23 2.54 15.29 -11.48
C VAL A 23 3.02 14.80 -12.86
N ASP A 24 3.91 13.80 -12.90
CA ASP A 24 4.42 13.18 -14.13
C ASP A 24 3.50 12.02 -14.57
N TYR A 25 2.43 12.35 -15.26
CA TYR A 25 1.48 11.36 -15.80
C TYR A 25 2.11 10.37 -16.79
N PRO A 26 3.03 10.73 -17.69
CA PRO A 26 3.78 9.78 -18.50
C PRO A 26 4.53 8.73 -17.66
N ALA A 27 5.19 9.12 -16.58
CA ALA A 27 5.85 8.19 -15.69
C ALA A 27 4.86 7.30 -14.92
N ILE A 28 3.70 7.83 -14.49
CA ILE A 28 2.61 7.02 -13.93
C ILE A 28 2.22 5.92 -14.91
N LYS A 29 2.03 6.24 -16.19
CA LYS A 29 1.64 5.26 -17.21
C LYS A 29 2.72 4.19 -17.44
N ARG A 30 4.00 4.56 -17.41
CA ARG A 30 5.11 3.57 -17.49
C ARG A 30 5.09 2.60 -16.30
N ILE A 31 5.00 3.12 -15.08
CA ILE A 31 4.96 2.32 -13.85
C ILE A 31 3.71 1.43 -13.83
N GLY A 32 2.54 1.99 -14.14
CA GLY A 32 1.28 1.25 -14.17
C GLY A 32 1.30 0.12 -15.19
N LYS A 33 1.75 0.39 -16.43
CA LYS A 33 1.88 -0.62 -17.48
C LYS A 33 2.81 -1.76 -17.06
N TRP A 34 3.97 -1.44 -16.49
CA TRP A 34 4.90 -2.44 -16.01
C TRP A 34 4.30 -3.30 -14.90
N LEU A 35 3.81 -2.68 -13.82
CA LEU A 35 3.21 -3.43 -12.70
C LEU A 35 1.99 -4.26 -13.13
N GLY A 36 1.16 -3.71 -13.99
CA GLY A 36 -0.04 -4.39 -14.52
C GLY A 36 0.28 -5.56 -15.47
N SER A 37 1.50 -5.64 -16.03
CA SER A 37 1.94 -6.74 -16.87
C SER A 37 2.49 -7.94 -16.09
N ILE A 38 2.77 -7.77 -14.79
CA ILE A 38 3.38 -8.82 -13.97
C ILE A 38 2.31 -9.80 -13.47
N ASP A 39 2.48 -11.06 -13.82
CA ASP A 39 1.59 -12.10 -13.31
C ASP A 39 1.73 -12.24 -11.79
N GLY A 40 0.58 -12.35 -11.09
CA GLY A 40 0.53 -12.39 -9.62
C GLY A 40 0.30 -11.04 -8.95
N VAL A 41 0.35 -9.91 -9.68
CA VAL A 41 -0.15 -8.61 -9.20
C VAL A 41 -1.68 -8.63 -9.19
N LYS A 42 -2.28 -8.34 -8.02
CA LYS A 42 -3.72 -8.44 -7.76
C LYS A 42 -4.46 -7.11 -7.75
N GLY A 43 -3.75 -6.01 -7.87
CA GLY A 43 -4.28 -4.64 -7.88
C GLY A 43 -3.17 -3.63 -7.65
N LEU A 44 -3.46 -2.35 -7.83
CA LEU A 44 -2.54 -1.25 -7.52
C LEU A 44 -3.19 -0.30 -6.51
N THR A 45 -2.52 -0.04 -5.39
CA THR A 45 -3.01 0.93 -4.38
C THR A 45 -2.35 2.29 -4.60
N VAL A 46 -3.07 3.20 -5.19
CA VAL A 46 -2.63 4.57 -5.50
C VAL A 46 -3.06 5.56 -4.41
N LEU A 47 -2.41 6.71 -4.32
CA LEU A 47 -2.72 7.77 -3.34
C LEU A 47 -2.59 7.32 -1.87
N GLY A 48 -1.88 6.22 -1.60
CA GLY A 48 -1.50 5.84 -0.25
C GLY A 48 -0.33 6.69 0.28
N HIS A 49 0.25 6.30 1.43
CA HIS A 49 1.42 7.00 1.99
C HIS A 49 2.60 7.03 0.99
N ALA A 50 2.95 5.88 0.40
CA ALA A 50 4.01 5.82 -0.63
C ALA A 50 3.67 6.65 -1.88
N GLY A 51 2.39 6.76 -2.21
CA GLY A 51 1.88 7.56 -3.33
C GLY A 51 1.72 9.04 -3.02
N GLU A 52 2.12 9.51 -1.84
CA GLU A 52 2.04 10.92 -1.42
C GLU A 52 0.64 11.53 -1.58
N GLY A 53 -0.42 10.70 -1.47
CA GLY A 53 -1.80 11.10 -1.80
C GLY A 53 -2.32 12.29 -0.98
N THR A 54 -1.85 12.43 0.27
CA THR A 54 -2.23 13.55 1.15
C THR A 54 -1.55 14.89 0.78
N PHE A 55 -0.58 14.87 -0.13
CA PHE A 55 0.16 16.07 -0.59
C PHE A 55 -0.29 16.55 -1.97
N LEU A 56 -1.30 15.88 -2.55
CA LEU A 56 -1.85 16.21 -3.87
C LEU A 56 -3.13 17.04 -3.74
N GLU A 57 -3.31 17.95 -4.70
CA GLU A 57 -4.58 18.63 -4.88
C GLU A 57 -5.68 17.65 -5.31
N ARG A 58 -6.94 18.00 -5.01
CA ARG A 58 -8.11 17.11 -5.29
C ARG A 58 -8.19 16.70 -6.77
N ASP A 59 -7.94 17.66 -7.67
CA ASP A 59 -7.99 17.39 -9.10
C ASP A 59 -6.80 16.53 -9.57
N GLU A 60 -5.64 16.68 -8.91
CA GLU A 60 -4.50 15.81 -9.16
C GLU A 60 -4.76 14.38 -8.71
N GLN A 61 -5.39 14.21 -7.53
CA GLN A 61 -5.77 12.88 -7.03
C GLN A 61 -6.65 12.13 -8.04
N ALA A 62 -7.68 12.79 -8.58
CA ALA A 62 -8.54 12.20 -9.61
C ALA A 62 -7.75 11.79 -10.85
N LYS A 63 -6.93 12.69 -11.40
CA LYS A 63 -6.10 12.43 -12.58
C LYS A 63 -5.04 11.34 -12.35
N VAL A 64 -4.51 11.19 -11.14
CA VAL A 64 -3.59 10.07 -10.78
C VAL A 64 -4.34 8.74 -10.85
N ILE A 65 -5.56 8.66 -10.32
CA ILE A 65 -6.39 7.45 -10.42
C ILE A 65 -6.67 7.12 -11.89
N GLU A 66 -7.12 8.10 -12.68
CA GLU A 66 -7.38 7.97 -14.11
C GLU A 66 -6.14 7.48 -14.88
N ALA A 67 -4.97 8.08 -14.63
CA ALA A 67 -3.74 7.72 -15.29
C ALA A 67 -3.27 6.29 -15.01
N PHE A 68 -3.42 5.80 -13.76
CA PHE A 68 -3.16 4.41 -13.44
C PHE A 68 -4.23 3.48 -14.03
N ARG A 69 -5.51 3.88 -14.01
CA ARG A 69 -6.59 3.08 -14.62
C ARG A 69 -6.37 2.89 -16.12
N ASP A 70 -5.98 3.94 -16.83
CA ASP A 70 -5.66 3.90 -18.26
C ASP A 70 -4.42 3.05 -18.60
N ALA A 71 -3.51 2.92 -17.64
CA ALA A 71 -2.23 2.23 -17.84
C ALA A 71 -2.32 0.71 -17.71
N VAL A 72 -3.37 0.18 -17.08
CA VAL A 72 -3.48 -1.24 -16.77
C VAL A 72 -4.73 -1.88 -17.40
N ASP A 73 -4.69 -3.18 -17.58
CA ASP A 73 -5.86 -3.97 -18.00
C ASP A 73 -7.02 -3.81 -17.00
N ALA A 74 -8.25 -3.87 -17.50
CA ALA A 74 -9.46 -3.74 -16.66
C ALA A 74 -9.56 -4.79 -15.53
N ARG A 75 -8.84 -5.92 -15.66
CA ARG A 75 -8.76 -6.96 -14.63
C ARG A 75 -7.99 -6.53 -13.38
N ILE A 76 -7.08 -5.55 -13.50
CA ILE A 76 -6.28 -5.05 -12.40
C ILE A 76 -7.05 -3.94 -11.68
N PRO A 77 -7.60 -4.17 -10.48
CA PRO A 77 -8.32 -3.13 -9.74
C PRO A 77 -7.38 -2.01 -9.31
N ILE A 78 -7.85 -0.77 -9.45
CA ILE A 78 -7.21 0.42 -8.87
C ILE A 78 -7.86 0.68 -7.51
N ILE A 79 -7.05 0.67 -6.47
CA ILE A 79 -7.45 0.91 -5.09
C ILE A 79 -7.00 2.32 -4.71
N ALA A 80 -7.93 3.21 -4.42
CA ALA A 80 -7.60 4.58 -4.02
C ALA A 80 -7.44 4.72 -2.51
N GLY A 81 -6.39 5.39 -2.03
CA GLY A 81 -6.32 5.83 -0.64
C GLY A 81 -7.43 6.85 -0.35
N ILE A 82 -8.24 6.60 0.68
CA ILE A 82 -9.27 7.52 1.20
C ILE A 82 -8.75 8.08 2.52
N THR A 83 -8.24 9.30 2.48
CA THR A 83 -7.35 9.85 3.51
C THR A 83 -7.89 11.08 4.24
N LEU A 84 -8.95 11.73 3.72
CA LEU A 84 -9.47 12.96 4.31
C LEU A 84 -10.05 12.75 5.72
N GLU A 85 -9.86 13.74 6.58
CA GLU A 85 -10.10 13.70 8.02
C GLU A 85 -11.55 13.42 8.40
N GLY A 86 -12.43 14.33 8.06
CA GLY A 86 -13.83 14.23 8.46
C GLY A 86 -14.58 13.17 7.66
N THR A 87 -15.48 12.44 8.30
CA THR A 87 -16.27 11.37 7.67
C THR A 87 -16.98 11.82 6.40
N ARG A 88 -17.62 13.01 6.42
CA ARG A 88 -18.33 13.55 5.25
C ARG A 88 -17.38 13.83 4.08
N VAL A 89 -16.25 14.47 4.33
CA VAL A 89 -15.30 14.79 3.25
C VAL A 89 -14.57 13.55 2.73
N ALA A 90 -14.39 12.52 3.57
CA ALA A 90 -13.88 11.23 3.15
C ALA A 90 -14.90 10.47 2.27
N ALA A 91 -16.20 10.57 2.60
CA ALA A 91 -17.25 10.02 1.76
C ALA A 91 -17.32 10.72 0.38
N ASP A 92 -17.11 12.03 0.34
CA ASP A 92 -17.02 12.78 -0.93
C ASP A 92 -15.71 12.47 -1.70
N GLU A 93 -14.59 12.20 -1.00
CA GLU A 93 -13.35 11.70 -1.59
C GLU A 93 -13.58 10.35 -2.27
N ALA A 94 -14.27 9.43 -1.61
CA ALA A 94 -14.60 8.13 -2.15
C ALA A 94 -15.49 8.22 -3.41
N LYS A 95 -16.49 9.12 -3.44
CA LYS A 95 -17.28 9.39 -4.67
C LYS A 95 -16.40 9.84 -5.83
N ARG A 96 -15.48 10.79 -5.57
CA ARG A 96 -14.54 11.26 -6.63
C ARG A 96 -13.63 10.14 -7.10
N ALA A 97 -13.14 9.29 -6.18
CA ALA A 97 -12.32 8.14 -6.54
C ALA A 97 -13.08 7.15 -7.45
N VAL A 98 -14.35 6.87 -7.15
CA VAL A 98 -15.21 6.05 -8.02
C VAL A 98 -15.38 6.69 -9.39
N ALA A 99 -15.67 7.99 -9.45
CA ALA A 99 -15.83 8.73 -10.70
C ALA A 99 -14.55 8.72 -11.55
N ALA A 100 -13.37 8.71 -10.92
CA ALA A 100 -12.06 8.61 -11.56
C ALA A 100 -11.65 7.16 -11.94
N GLY A 101 -12.48 6.15 -11.64
CA GLY A 101 -12.25 4.75 -12.03
C GLY A 101 -11.62 3.87 -10.95
N ALA A 102 -11.62 4.27 -9.69
CA ALA A 102 -11.22 3.40 -8.59
C ALA A 102 -12.22 2.24 -8.43
N SER A 103 -11.69 1.02 -8.26
CA SER A 103 -12.44 -0.21 -8.05
C SER A 103 -12.68 -0.52 -6.57
N ALA A 104 -11.82 0.00 -5.69
CA ALA A 104 -11.90 -0.13 -4.23
C ALA A 104 -11.21 1.06 -3.54
N GLY A 105 -11.46 1.22 -2.24
CA GLY A 105 -10.81 2.21 -1.40
C GLY A 105 -10.03 1.59 -0.25
N LEU A 106 -8.80 2.04 -0.01
CA LEU A 106 -8.08 1.79 1.23
C LEU A 106 -8.47 2.89 2.23
N ILE A 107 -9.25 2.53 3.25
CA ILE A 107 -9.82 3.50 4.17
C ILE A 107 -8.86 3.78 5.31
N TYR A 108 -8.36 5.00 5.35
CA TYR A 108 -7.46 5.46 6.40
C TYR A 108 -8.24 5.87 7.66
N PRO A 109 -7.72 5.54 8.87
CA PRO A 109 -8.18 6.20 10.08
C PRO A 109 -8.01 7.72 9.96
N SER A 110 -8.87 8.50 10.61
CA SER A 110 -8.65 9.94 10.70
C SER A 110 -7.31 10.25 11.38
N HIS A 111 -6.51 11.19 10.85
CA HIS A 111 -5.22 11.58 11.44
C HIS A 111 -5.38 12.19 12.83
N GLY A 112 -6.51 12.83 13.12
CA GLY A 112 -6.83 13.28 14.48
C GLY A 112 -6.80 12.15 15.50
N TRP A 113 -7.13 10.92 15.09
CA TRP A 113 -7.09 9.74 15.97
C TRP A 113 -5.67 9.29 16.29
N LEU A 114 -4.68 9.57 15.43
CA LEU A 114 -3.27 9.25 15.69
C LEU A 114 -2.79 9.82 17.02
N ARG A 115 -3.26 11.03 17.35
CA ARG A 115 -2.86 11.75 18.56
C ARG A 115 -3.81 11.53 19.73
N PHE A 116 -5.12 11.55 19.49
CA PHE A 116 -6.13 11.65 20.56
C PHE A 116 -6.91 10.35 20.77
N GLY A 117 -6.85 9.40 19.83
CA GLY A 117 -7.72 8.25 19.81
C GLY A 117 -9.09 8.57 19.23
N TYR A 118 -9.99 7.61 19.27
CA TYR A 118 -11.34 7.70 18.71
C TYR A 118 -12.40 7.33 19.76
N GLN A 119 -13.60 7.83 19.58
CA GLN A 119 -14.75 7.41 20.38
C GLN A 119 -15.29 6.06 19.89
N LYS A 120 -15.85 5.27 20.79
CA LYS A 120 -16.50 3.99 20.46
C LYS A 120 -17.58 4.22 19.39
N GLY A 121 -17.54 3.43 18.33
CA GLY A 121 -18.46 3.52 17.19
C GLY A 121 -17.99 4.46 16.07
N ALA A 122 -17.13 5.43 16.34
CA ALA A 122 -16.69 6.39 15.31
C ALA A 122 -15.99 5.76 14.10
N PRO A 123 -15.14 4.73 14.25
CA PRO A 123 -14.60 4.00 13.10
C PRO A 123 -15.68 3.35 12.26
N GLN A 124 -16.63 2.64 12.89
CA GLN A 124 -17.71 1.95 12.19
C GLN A 124 -18.59 2.93 11.41
N ASP A 125 -18.93 4.07 12.01
CA ASP A 125 -19.72 5.13 11.36
C ASP A 125 -19.00 5.72 10.14
N ARG A 126 -17.66 5.87 10.23
CA ARG A 126 -16.84 6.32 9.10
C ARG A 126 -16.94 5.35 7.92
N TYR A 127 -16.76 4.05 8.14
CA TYR A 127 -16.86 3.03 7.08
C TYR A 127 -18.26 2.96 6.47
N LYS A 128 -19.31 2.98 7.30
CA LYS A 128 -20.71 3.00 6.84
C LYS A 128 -20.98 4.20 5.93
N ALA A 129 -20.66 5.42 6.40
CA ALA A 129 -20.91 6.64 5.65
C ALA A 129 -20.16 6.69 4.31
N ILE A 130 -18.90 6.20 4.27
CA ILE A 130 -18.12 6.11 3.02
C ILE A 130 -18.79 5.13 2.05
N HIS A 131 -19.18 3.94 2.51
CA HIS A 131 -19.81 2.94 1.66
C HIS A 131 -21.19 3.39 1.17
N GLU A 132 -22.04 3.89 2.04
CA GLU A 132 -23.37 4.38 1.71
C GLU A 132 -23.32 5.50 0.67
N ALA A 133 -22.34 6.38 0.76
CA ALA A 133 -22.20 7.51 -0.13
C ALA A 133 -21.66 7.14 -1.52
N SER A 134 -20.78 6.15 -1.63
CA SER A 134 -19.98 5.86 -2.84
C SER A 134 -20.23 4.49 -3.44
N GLY A 135 -20.76 3.53 -2.68
CA GLY A 135 -20.83 2.11 -3.07
C GLY A 135 -19.44 1.45 -3.18
N LEU A 136 -18.36 2.15 -2.83
CA LEU A 136 -16.99 1.68 -3.02
C LEU A 136 -16.70 0.47 -2.13
N PRO A 137 -16.20 -0.65 -2.67
CA PRO A 137 -15.62 -1.72 -1.88
C PRO A 137 -14.43 -1.20 -1.06
N MET A 138 -14.32 -1.61 0.21
CA MET A 138 -13.39 -1.03 1.16
C MET A 138 -12.36 -2.01 1.69
N ILE A 139 -11.12 -1.58 1.79
CA ILE A 139 -10.06 -2.28 2.51
C ILE A 139 -9.89 -1.58 3.86
N LEU A 140 -10.11 -2.31 4.93
CA LEU A 140 -9.87 -1.87 6.30
C LEU A 140 -8.36 -1.71 6.51
N PHE A 141 -7.91 -0.53 6.94
CA PHE A 141 -6.51 -0.31 7.27
C PHE A 141 -6.28 -0.25 8.78
N GLN A 142 -5.66 -1.30 9.30
CA GLN A 142 -5.20 -1.36 10.68
C GLN A 142 -3.84 -0.68 10.80
N TYR A 143 -3.79 0.44 11.51
CA TYR A 143 -2.58 1.22 11.75
C TYR A 143 -1.64 0.53 12.76
N PRO A 144 -0.34 0.93 12.76
CA PRO A 144 0.61 0.50 13.77
C PRO A 144 0.10 0.76 15.19
N ASP A 145 0.37 -0.16 16.11
CA ASP A 145 -0.11 -0.11 17.51
C ASP A 145 0.55 0.99 18.35
N VAL A 146 1.63 1.61 17.86
CA VAL A 146 2.23 2.81 18.46
C VAL A 146 1.35 4.06 18.31
N THR A 147 0.32 4.01 17.47
CA THR A 147 -0.61 5.12 17.25
C THR A 147 -1.93 4.90 17.99
N LYS A 148 -2.62 5.96 18.41
CA LYS A 148 -3.96 5.87 19.00
C LYS A 148 -5.06 5.60 17.97
N ALA A 149 -4.73 5.56 16.68
CA ALA A 149 -5.63 5.18 15.58
C ALA A 149 -5.62 3.67 15.29
N THR A 150 -4.87 2.89 16.05
CA THR A 150 -4.93 1.42 15.98
C THR A 150 -6.25 0.94 16.57
N TYR A 151 -6.94 0.04 15.88
CA TYR A 151 -8.19 -0.55 16.36
C TYR A 151 -7.90 -1.75 17.29
N ASN A 152 -8.73 -1.94 18.32
CA ASN A 152 -8.73 -3.19 19.07
C ASN A 152 -9.43 -4.29 18.27
N LEU A 153 -9.30 -5.54 18.70
CA LEU A 153 -9.84 -6.68 17.98
C LEU A 153 -11.37 -6.61 17.81
N GLU A 154 -12.11 -6.15 18.83
CA GLU A 154 -13.57 -5.99 18.76
C GLU A 154 -13.94 -5.02 17.62
N THR A 155 -13.32 -3.84 17.59
CA THR A 155 -13.54 -2.83 16.53
C THR A 155 -13.16 -3.37 15.15
N LEU A 156 -12.05 -4.11 15.03
CA LEU A 156 -11.65 -4.75 13.77
C LEU A 156 -12.70 -5.72 13.26
N LEU A 157 -13.21 -6.59 14.14
CA LEU A 157 -14.24 -7.56 13.80
C LEU A 157 -15.57 -6.90 13.42
N GLU A 158 -15.95 -5.81 14.10
CA GLU A 158 -17.16 -5.04 13.79
C GLU A 158 -17.04 -4.33 12.43
N ILE A 159 -15.91 -3.67 12.13
CA ILE A 159 -15.70 -3.03 10.83
C ILE A 159 -15.68 -4.09 9.72
N ALA A 160 -14.97 -5.21 9.92
CA ALA A 160 -14.88 -6.28 8.93
C ALA A 160 -16.22 -6.98 8.64
N ALA A 161 -17.22 -6.83 9.52
CA ALA A 161 -18.58 -7.31 9.31
C ALA A 161 -19.47 -6.33 8.49
N LEU A 162 -19.02 -5.10 8.25
CA LEU A 162 -19.81 -4.11 7.53
C LEU A 162 -19.91 -4.47 6.03
N PRO A 163 -21.04 -4.14 5.41
CA PRO A 163 -21.19 -4.28 3.97
C PRO A 163 -20.08 -3.55 3.21
N GLY A 164 -19.56 -4.15 2.16
CA GLY A 164 -18.53 -3.54 1.32
C GLY A 164 -17.09 -3.67 1.83
N VAL A 165 -16.85 -4.16 3.04
CA VAL A 165 -15.48 -4.46 3.50
C VAL A 165 -15.01 -5.77 2.88
N ILE A 166 -13.97 -5.71 2.04
CA ILE A 166 -13.50 -6.83 1.21
C ILE A 166 -12.13 -7.38 1.61
N ALA A 167 -11.35 -6.65 2.40
CA ALA A 167 -10.03 -7.06 2.89
C ALA A 167 -9.61 -6.22 4.11
N MET A 168 -8.58 -6.69 4.80
CA MET A 168 -7.86 -5.92 5.82
C MET A 168 -6.38 -5.78 5.41
N LYS A 169 -5.87 -4.54 5.41
CA LYS A 169 -4.44 -4.25 5.38
C LYS A 169 -3.96 -4.09 6.83
N ASN A 170 -3.06 -4.96 7.30
CA ASN A 170 -2.58 -4.92 8.69
C ASN A 170 -1.17 -4.35 8.80
N GLY A 171 -1.04 -3.25 9.56
CA GLY A 171 0.21 -2.54 9.83
C GLY A 171 0.75 -2.71 11.27
N VAL A 172 0.18 -3.61 12.06
CA VAL A 172 0.62 -3.86 13.44
C VAL A 172 2.01 -4.50 13.45
N ARG A 173 3.00 -3.84 14.07
CA ARG A 173 4.39 -4.33 14.16
C ARG A 173 4.72 -4.98 15.50
N ASN A 174 3.76 -5.04 16.40
CA ASN A 174 3.86 -5.76 17.66
C ASN A 174 3.48 -7.23 17.44
N MET A 175 4.46 -8.12 17.43
CA MET A 175 4.25 -9.55 17.13
C MET A 175 3.40 -10.24 18.18
N LYS A 176 3.44 -9.82 19.44
CA LYS A 176 2.50 -10.33 20.47
C LYS A 176 1.04 -10.07 20.10
N ARG A 177 0.75 -8.86 19.61
CA ARG A 177 -0.58 -8.52 19.09
C ARG A 177 -0.92 -9.30 17.83
N TRP A 178 0.04 -9.41 16.91
CA TRP A 178 -0.10 -10.19 15.70
C TRP A 178 -0.53 -11.63 16.00
N ASP A 179 0.21 -12.32 16.84
CA ASP A 179 -0.04 -13.73 17.21
C ASP A 179 -1.39 -13.94 17.92
N THR A 180 -1.91 -12.93 18.60
CA THR A 180 -3.21 -13.01 19.29
C THR A 180 -4.38 -12.58 18.42
N GLU A 181 -4.23 -11.55 17.59
CA GLU A 181 -5.35 -10.96 16.83
C GLU A 181 -5.58 -11.65 15.49
N ILE A 182 -4.53 -11.98 14.74
CA ILE A 182 -4.67 -12.53 13.39
C ILE A 182 -5.37 -13.89 13.37
N PRO A 183 -5.02 -14.86 14.21
CA PRO A 183 -5.74 -16.14 14.25
C PRO A 183 -7.23 -15.98 14.57
N VAL A 184 -7.58 -15.10 15.52
CA VAL A 184 -8.98 -14.83 15.87
C VAL A 184 -9.70 -14.15 14.71
N PHE A 185 -9.09 -13.12 14.11
CA PHE A 185 -9.67 -12.40 12.97
C PHE A 185 -9.96 -13.37 11.80
N ARG A 186 -9.00 -14.20 11.44
CA ARG A 186 -9.16 -15.18 10.35
C ARG A 186 -10.27 -16.21 10.63
N LYS A 187 -10.43 -16.62 11.89
CA LYS A 187 -11.50 -17.53 12.31
C LYS A 187 -12.87 -16.86 12.23
N GLU A 188 -13.00 -15.64 12.74
CA GLU A 188 -14.28 -14.93 12.84
C GLU A 188 -14.69 -14.24 11.52
N ARG A 189 -13.72 -13.95 10.64
CA ARG A 189 -13.94 -13.29 9.35
C ARG A 189 -13.21 -14.02 8.20
N PRO A 190 -13.51 -15.31 7.96
CA PRO A 190 -12.79 -16.14 6.99
C PRO A 190 -12.89 -15.63 5.54
N ASN A 191 -13.92 -14.82 5.24
CA ASN A 191 -14.15 -14.25 3.91
C ASN A 191 -13.45 -12.89 3.70
N VAL A 192 -12.79 -12.35 4.74
CA VAL A 192 -12.05 -11.08 4.66
C VAL A 192 -10.56 -11.38 4.68
N PRO A 193 -9.88 -11.40 3.52
CA PRO A 193 -8.45 -11.68 3.44
C PRO A 193 -7.64 -10.65 4.21
N VAL A 194 -6.55 -11.13 4.83
CA VAL A 194 -5.58 -10.31 5.55
C VAL A 194 -4.38 -10.07 4.63
N LEU A 195 -4.05 -8.80 4.40
CA LEU A 195 -2.88 -8.35 3.65
C LEU A 195 -1.88 -7.73 4.62
N THR A 196 -0.64 -8.21 4.64
CA THR A 196 0.40 -7.56 5.45
C THR A 196 0.81 -6.22 4.85
N CYS A 197 1.20 -5.28 5.72
CA CYS A 197 1.73 -3.97 5.36
C CYS A 197 3.20 -3.82 5.86
N HIS A 198 3.86 -4.94 6.10
CA HIS A 198 5.21 -4.96 6.66
C HIS A 198 6.24 -5.02 5.54
N ASP A 199 6.51 -3.88 4.89
CA ASP A 199 7.51 -3.77 3.83
C ASP A 199 8.86 -4.34 4.26
N GLU A 200 9.31 -3.96 5.45
CA GLU A 200 10.60 -4.34 6.03
C GLU A 200 10.62 -5.71 6.72
N TYR A 201 9.45 -6.26 7.06
CA TYR A 201 9.30 -7.51 7.84
C TYR A 201 8.42 -8.55 7.13
N LEU A 202 8.39 -8.57 5.81
CA LEU A 202 7.50 -9.42 5.04
C LEU A 202 7.68 -10.92 5.37
N LEU A 203 8.93 -11.39 5.53
CA LEU A 203 9.22 -12.77 5.93
C LEU A 203 8.49 -13.18 7.21
N HIS A 204 8.39 -12.27 8.19
CA HIS A 204 7.85 -12.59 9.52
C HIS A 204 6.32 -12.68 9.54
N THR A 205 5.63 -12.17 8.55
CA THR A 205 4.16 -12.07 8.54
C THR A 205 3.49 -12.88 7.43
N MET A 206 4.20 -13.24 6.39
CA MET A 206 3.61 -13.83 5.19
C MET A 206 3.06 -15.25 5.36
N PHE A 207 3.45 -15.97 6.42
CA PHE A 207 2.93 -17.30 6.70
C PHE A 207 1.51 -17.30 7.26
N ASP A 208 1.04 -16.13 7.73
CA ASP A 208 -0.26 -15.95 8.39
C ASP A 208 -1.26 -15.13 7.57
N VAL A 209 -0.86 -14.67 6.37
CA VAL A 209 -1.66 -13.74 5.57
C VAL A 209 -2.02 -14.30 4.20
N ASP A 210 -2.98 -13.68 3.54
CA ASP A 210 -3.44 -14.05 2.20
C ASP A 210 -2.64 -13.34 1.09
N GLY A 211 -1.94 -12.25 1.46
CA GLY A 211 -1.15 -11.46 0.53
C GLY A 211 -0.45 -10.29 1.21
N ALA A 212 0.05 -9.36 0.40
CA ALA A 212 0.74 -8.16 0.86
C ALA A 212 0.27 -6.91 0.10
N LEU A 213 -0.01 -5.81 0.82
CA LEU A 213 -0.29 -4.50 0.25
C LEU A 213 0.82 -3.56 0.72
N VAL A 214 1.85 -3.39 -0.11
CA VAL A 214 3.15 -2.83 0.27
C VAL A 214 3.74 -1.92 -0.81
N GLY A 215 4.44 -0.86 -0.39
CA GLY A 215 5.22 0.01 -1.28
C GLY A 215 6.38 -0.74 -1.93
N TYR A 216 6.98 -1.69 -1.23
CA TYR A 216 8.06 -2.55 -1.74
C TYR A 216 7.65 -3.27 -3.03
N GLY A 217 6.36 -3.61 -3.17
CA GLY A 217 5.81 -4.23 -4.36
C GLY A 217 5.99 -3.41 -5.64
N CYS A 218 6.22 -2.09 -5.55
CA CYS A 218 6.44 -1.26 -6.72
C CYS A 218 7.90 -1.29 -7.25
N ILE A 219 8.85 -1.91 -6.53
CA ILE A 219 10.26 -1.98 -6.93
C ILE A 219 10.77 -3.41 -7.10
N ALA A 220 10.19 -4.37 -6.38
CA ALA A 220 10.61 -5.77 -6.38
C ALA A 220 9.40 -6.74 -6.44
N PRO A 221 8.45 -6.58 -7.40
CA PRO A 221 7.23 -7.36 -7.40
C PRO A 221 7.47 -8.87 -7.58
N GLU A 222 8.36 -9.27 -8.47
CA GLU A 222 8.58 -10.69 -8.80
C GLU A 222 9.06 -11.49 -7.56
N PRO A 223 10.14 -11.12 -6.85
CA PRO A 223 10.57 -11.87 -5.66
C PRO A 223 9.57 -11.78 -4.50
N LEU A 224 8.76 -10.73 -4.41
CA LEU A 224 7.71 -10.67 -3.40
C LEU A 224 6.54 -11.61 -3.71
N ILE A 225 6.19 -11.80 -4.98
CA ILE A 225 5.20 -12.79 -5.41
C ILE A 225 5.70 -14.20 -5.08
N GLU A 226 6.97 -14.50 -5.40
CA GLU A 226 7.60 -15.77 -5.02
C GLU A 226 7.59 -15.98 -3.50
N MET A 227 7.89 -14.94 -2.73
CA MET A 227 7.91 -15.01 -1.27
C MET A 227 6.50 -15.26 -0.70
N ILE A 228 5.45 -14.62 -1.23
CA ILE A 228 4.06 -14.89 -0.86
C ILE A 228 3.67 -16.33 -1.20
N ALA A 229 4.10 -16.84 -2.34
CA ALA A 229 3.86 -18.23 -2.73
C ALA A 229 4.57 -19.22 -1.78
N ALA A 230 5.82 -18.95 -1.41
CA ALA A 230 6.57 -19.72 -0.43
C ALA A 230 5.88 -19.72 0.96
N GLY A 231 5.36 -18.56 1.39
CA GLY A 231 4.57 -18.44 2.62
C GLY A 231 3.33 -19.34 2.60
N LYS A 232 2.56 -19.30 1.52
CA LYS A 232 1.36 -20.15 1.33
C LYS A 232 1.71 -21.64 1.30
N ALA A 233 2.85 -22.01 0.71
CA ALA A 233 3.35 -23.37 0.67
C ALA A 233 4.04 -23.82 1.97
N LYS A 234 4.23 -22.91 2.94
CA LYS A 234 5.02 -23.10 4.17
C LYS A 234 6.48 -23.49 3.88
N ASP A 235 7.02 -23.03 2.76
CA ASP A 235 8.41 -23.19 2.38
C ASP A 235 9.28 -22.11 3.02
N TYR A 236 9.67 -22.37 4.27
CA TYR A 236 10.48 -21.45 5.07
C TYR A 236 11.87 -21.23 4.48
N ALA A 237 12.46 -22.27 3.86
CA ALA A 237 13.79 -22.19 3.26
C ALA A 237 13.79 -21.22 2.07
N LYS A 238 12.82 -21.36 1.16
CA LYS A 238 12.67 -20.46 0.01
C LYS A 238 12.33 -19.03 0.42
N ALA A 239 11.42 -18.86 1.38
CA ALA A 239 11.05 -17.54 1.89
C ALA A 239 12.27 -16.83 2.52
N ARG A 240 13.11 -17.57 3.25
CA ARG A 240 14.34 -17.05 3.85
C ARG A 240 15.39 -16.68 2.79
N GLU A 241 15.61 -17.52 1.79
CA GLU A 241 16.50 -17.23 0.65
C GLU A 241 16.12 -15.90 -0.02
N LEU A 242 14.82 -15.70 -0.31
CA LEU A 242 14.30 -14.47 -0.92
C LEU A 242 14.47 -13.25 -0.01
N HIS A 243 14.21 -13.42 1.28
CA HIS A 243 14.43 -12.37 2.26
C HIS A 243 15.91 -11.94 2.31
N ASP A 244 16.83 -12.88 2.42
CA ASP A 244 18.27 -12.59 2.52
C ASP A 244 18.77 -11.91 1.25
N ARG A 245 18.29 -12.31 0.07
CA ARG A 245 18.55 -11.66 -1.21
C ARG A 245 18.05 -10.21 -1.24
N LEU A 246 16.86 -9.93 -0.69
CA LEU A 246 16.25 -8.60 -0.67
C LEU A 246 16.72 -7.71 0.48
N LEU A 247 17.41 -8.28 1.49
CA LEU A 247 17.78 -7.54 2.71
C LEU A 247 18.62 -6.27 2.45
N PRO A 248 19.56 -6.23 1.49
CA PRO A 248 20.26 -4.98 1.14
C PRO A 248 19.30 -3.88 0.68
N VAL A 249 18.31 -4.21 -0.15
CA VAL A 249 17.29 -3.27 -0.63
C VAL A 249 16.40 -2.82 0.53
N THR A 250 15.96 -3.74 1.38
CA THR A 250 15.18 -3.41 2.58
C THR A 250 15.91 -2.39 3.46
N LYS A 251 17.22 -2.59 3.68
CA LYS A 251 18.05 -1.67 4.47
C LYS A 251 18.17 -0.31 3.82
N SER A 252 18.48 -0.25 2.52
CA SER A 252 18.69 1.02 1.80
C SER A 252 17.39 1.82 1.59
N VAL A 253 16.22 1.16 1.58
CA VAL A 253 14.93 1.82 1.35
C VAL A 253 14.21 2.13 2.67
N TYR A 254 14.15 1.19 3.62
CA TYR A 254 13.26 1.31 4.80
C TYR A 254 13.97 1.50 6.14
N HIS A 255 15.27 1.11 6.28
CA HIS A 255 16.02 1.35 7.51
C HIS A 255 16.68 2.72 7.51
N ARG A 256 15.87 3.78 7.29
CA ARG A 256 16.30 5.18 7.27
C ARG A 256 15.88 5.91 8.54
N GLY A 257 16.24 7.18 8.66
CA GLY A 257 15.97 7.98 9.85
C GLY A 257 14.48 8.18 10.12
N SER A 258 13.65 8.24 9.08
CA SER A 258 12.20 8.28 9.20
C SER A 258 11.54 7.34 8.20
N HIS A 259 10.36 6.81 8.56
CA HIS A 259 9.59 5.95 7.65
C HIS A 259 9.13 6.68 6.36
N MET A 260 9.00 8.00 6.43
CA MET A 260 8.67 8.84 5.27
C MET A 260 9.80 8.88 4.23
N GLU A 261 11.06 8.74 4.65
CA GLU A 261 12.19 8.63 3.73
C GLU A 261 12.09 7.40 2.83
N GLY A 262 11.40 6.35 3.27
CA GLY A 262 11.11 5.19 2.44
C GLY A 262 10.34 5.52 1.16
N SER A 263 9.40 6.49 1.20
CA SER A 263 8.68 6.94 -0.01
C SER A 263 9.60 7.61 -1.01
N VAL A 264 10.60 8.38 -0.53
CA VAL A 264 11.63 9.01 -1.38
C VAL A 264 12.57 7.96 -1.94
N ALA A 265 13.00 7.00 -1.10
CA ALA A 265 13.89 5.92 -1.49
C ALA A 265 13.26 5.00 -2.54
N LEU A 266 11.95 4.73 -2.48
CA LEU A 266 11.22 4.01 -3.51
C LEU A 266 11.32 4.66 -4.89
N LYS A 267 11.32 6.00 -4.97
CA LYS A 267 11.50 6.72 -6.25
C LYS A 267 12.91 6.51 -6.81
N TRP A 268 13.95 6.54 -5.98
CA TRP A 268 15.31 6.21 -6.41
C TRP A 268 15.47 4.76 -6.84
N ALA A 269 14.81 3.83 -6.15
CA ALA A 269 14.78 2.43 -6.56
C ALA A 269 14.06 2.25 -7.92
N LEU A 270 12.98 2.98 -8.19
CA LEU A 270 12.33 3.01 -9.50
C LEU A 270 13.23 3.64 -10.58
N ALA A 271 14.05 4.64 -10.23
CA ALA A 271 15.05 5.18 -11.13
C ALA A 271 16.13 4.12 -11.48
N ALA A 272 16.59 3.35 -10.50
CA ALA A 272 17.49 2.22 -10.74
C ALA A 272 16.86 1.14 -11.64
N ARG A 273 15.54 0.96 -11.56
CA ARG A 273 14.75 0.10 -12.47
C ARG A 273 14.54 0.70 -13.87
N GLY A 274 14.95 1.95 -14.11
CA GLY A 274 14.77 2.65 -15.39
C GLY A 274 13.33 3.18 -15.63
N LEU A 275 12.50 3.22 -14.60
CA LEU A 275 11.11 3.68 -14.67
C LEU A 275 10.94 5.15 -14.37
N LEU A 276 11.90 5.76 -13.65
CA LEU A 276 11.99 7.19 -13.37
C LEU A 276 13.36 7.73 -13.74
N ASP A 277 13.43 9.03 -14.02
CA ASP A 277 14.68 9.73 -14.30
C ASP A 277 15.25 10.44 -13.08
N HIS A 278 14.42 10.64 -12.04
CA HIS A 278 14.78 11.32 -10.79
C HIS A 278 13.75 11.02 -9.70
N ALA A 279 14.06 11.37 -8.44
CA ALA A 279 13.23 11.13 -7.27
C ALA A 279 12.65 12.42 -6.67
N THR A 280 12.10 13.32 -7.51
CA THR A 280 11.44 14.54 -7.02
C THR A 280 10.28 14.20 -6.09
N VAL A 281 10.21 14.92 -4.96
CA VAL A 281 9.14 14.84 -3.96
C VAL A 281 8.57 16.23 -3.71
N ARG A 282 7.38 16.27 -3.11
CA ARG A 282 6.76 17.53 -2.65
C ARG A 282 6.92 17.71 -1.15
N SER A 283 7.04 18.96 -0.74
CA SER A 283 6.96 19.32 0.69
C SER A 283 5.65 18.74 1.31
N PRO A 284 5.71 18.20 2.55
CA PRO A 284 6.82 18.32 3.51
C PRO A 284 7.96 17.28 3.37
N LEU A 285 7.93 16.43 2.33
CA LEU A 285 9.05 15.52 2.07
C LEU A 285 10.27 16.32 1.56
N LEU A 286 11.46 15.85 1.93
CA LEU A 286 12.73 16.37 1.48
C LEU A 286 13.47 15.29 0.66
N PRO A 287 14.38 15.70 -0.25
CA PRO A 287 15.29 14.76 -0.89
C PRO A 287 16.11 13.99 0.16
N LEU A 288 16.52 12.77 -0.17
CA LEU A 288 17.45 12.01 0.67
C LEU A 288 18.84 12.68 0.68
N ALA A 289 19.66 12.28 1.65
CA ALA A 289 21.06 12.72 1.74
C ALA A 289 21.83 12.38 0.46
N GLU A 290 22.88 13.14 0.17
CA GLU A 290 23.78 12.90 -0.95
C GLU A 290 24.36 11.48 -0.91
N GLY A 291 24.41 10.82 -2.08
CA GLY A 291 24.89 9.44 -2.21
C GLY A 291 23.83 8.35 -1.95
N ALA A 292 22.64 8.69 -1.44
CA ALA A 292 21.57 7.72 -1.22
C ALA A 292 21.07 7.06 -2.52
N ASP A 293 21.07 7.78 -3.62
CA ASP A 293 20.76 7.29 -4.96
C ASP A 293 21.69 6.15 -5.36
N LYS A 294 23.01 6.33 -5.17
CA LYS A 294 24.01 5.30 -5.46
C LYS A 294 23.87 4.11 -4.50
N GLU A 295 23.72 4.36 -3.20
CA GLU A 295 23.50 3.30 -2.20
C GLU A 295 22.32 2.40 -2.59
N ILE A 296 21.18 3.00 -2.99
CA ILE A 296 19.98 2.30 -3.39
C ILE A 296 20.22 1.52 -4.69
N ALA A 297 20.86 2.15 -5.70
CA ALA A 297 21.17 1.50 -6.97
C ALA A 297 22.10 0.28 -6.79
N ASP A 298 23.11 0.39 -5.96
CA ASP A 298 24.02 -0.71 -5.62
C ASP A 298 23.27 -1.86 -4.91
N ALA A 299 22.40 -1.55 -3.98
CA ALA A 299 21.56 -2.54 -3.29
C ALA A 299 20.59 -3.25 -4.25
N MET A 300 19.94 -2.51 -5.16
CA MET A 300 19.08 -3.07 -6.20
C MET A 300 19.85 -4.02 -7.11
N ALA A 301 21.04 -3.62 -7.57
CA ALA A 301 21.90 -4.44 -8.40
C ALA A 301 22.34 -5.73 -7.68
N ALA A 302 22.75 -5.63 -6.41
CA ALA A 302 23.13 -6.78 -5.58
C ALA A 302 21.99 -7.78 -5.39
N ALA A 303 20.75 -7.30 -5.33
CA ALA A 303 19.55 -8.13 -5.25
C ALA A 303 19.08 -8.68 -6.62
N GLY A 304 19.81 -8.40 -7.73
CA GLY A 304 19.43 -8.79 -9.07
C GLY A 304 18.20 -8.05 -9.62
N LEU A 305 17.92 -6.85 -9.10
CA LEU A 305 16.80 -5.99 -9.52
C LEU A 305 17.31 -4.92 -10.51
N GLY A 306 17.70 -5.35 -11.70
CA GLY A 306 18.17 -4.47 -12.77
C GLY A 306 17.06 -3.68 -13.45
N LYS A 307 17.42 -2.94 -14.52
CA LYS A 307 16.44 -2.20 -15.35
C LYS A 307 15.40 -3.15 -15.93
N VAL A 308 14.16 -2.70 -15.93
CA VAL A 308 13.08 -3.40 -16.65
C VAL A 308 13.18 -3.10 -18.14
N ALA A 309 12.95 -4.12 -18.97
CA ALA A 309 13.02 -4.02 -20.41
C ALA A 309 11.85 -3.20 -21.00
#